data_f64a984b070dccc279231e525fb35758
#
_entry.id   f64a984b070dccc279231e525fb35758
#
_cell.length_a   1.000
_cell.length_b   1.000
_cell.length_c   1.000
_cell.angle_alpha   90.00
_cell.angle_beta   90.00
_cell.angle_gamma   90.00
#
_symmetry.space_group_name_H-M   'P 1'
#
loop_
_entity.id
_entity.type
_entity.pdbx_description
1 polymer ?
#
loop_
_entity_poly.entity_id
_entity_poly.type
_entity_poly.pdbx_seq_one_letter_code
_entity_poly.pdbx_strand_id
1 'polypeptide(L)'
;MHLKYSLRDPRFFQIAFLGSFLIFGLCFLKWQISVQIILVVFLTVATTQALAIIKFKLAYQSILSAIISGLGLVLLLRANETSTYILAGVLSIAPKFLIRYKGKHIFNPVNFGIIVAILITDDAWISPGQWGSTSTYLLGIGIFSWLVLTKVKQLINGLFFLGTLFILETCYLNFYLEWPIDFVFHKFTSGSLLLFSFFMITDPRTTPKHITTRAIWASLVALISFYIMEFHYLASAPFWVLFCISPLTPFIDSIHTAKNFNWKTNN
;
A
#
# COMPACT_ATOMS: atom_id res chain seq x y z
N MET A 1 1.71 32.73 4.84
CA MET A 1 2.94 31.91 4.96
C MET A 1 2.64 30.41 5.18
N HIS A 2 1.53 30.02 5.83
CA HIS A 2 1.16 28.62 6.09
C HIS A 2 0.81 27.77 4.85
N LEU A 3 0.21 28.34 3.81
CA LEU A 3 -0.17 27.57 2.60
C LEU A 3 1.03 27.07 1.76
N LYS A 4 2.11 27.85 1.69
CA LYS A 4 3.30 27.48 0.89
C LYS A 4 4.08 26.27 1.47
N TYR A 5 3.98 26.03 2.78
CA TYR A 5 4.54 24.85 3.44
C TYR A 5 3.66 23.61 3.29
N SER A 6 2.35 23.80 3.13
CA SER A 6 1.38 22.72 2.96
C SER A 6 1.57 21.95 1.65
N LEU A 7 1.82 22.64 0.54
CA LEU A 7 2.01 22.02 -0.79
C LEU A 7 3.34 21.26 -0.96
N ARG A 8 4.26 21.35 0.02
CA ARG A 8 5.53 20.62 0.00
C ARG A 8 5.45 19.24 0.65
N ASP A 9 4.39 18.94 1.42
CA ASP A 9 4.24 17.62 2.05
C ASP A 9 3.83 16.57 1.01
N PRO A 10 4.64 15.50 0.78
CA PRO A 10 4.36 14.47 -0.21
C PRO A 10 3.01 13.78 -0.03
N ARG A 11 2.45 13.81 1.19
CA ARG A 11 1.15 13.20 1.49
C ARG A 11 0.00 13.86 0.75
N PHE A 12 0.06 15.14 0.43
CA PHE A 12 -0.96 15.80 -0.39
C PHE A 12 -1.01 15.24 -1.82
N PHE A 13 0.15 14.98 -2.41
CA PHE A 13 0.22 14.35 -3.73
C PHE A 13 -0.33 12.93 -3.69
N GLN A 14 -0.04 12.19 -2.63
CA GLN A 14 -0.56 10.84 -2.44
C GLN A 14 -2.08 10.83 -2.27
N ILE A 15 -2.63 11.76 -1.49
CA ILE A 15 -4.09 11.93 -1.33
C ILE A 15 -4.74 12.33 -2.65
N ALA A 16 -4.17 13.32 -3.35
CA ALA A 16 -4.70 13.77 -4.63
C ALA A 16 -4.72 12.64 -5.66
N PHE A 17 -3.64 11.86 -5.73
CA PHE A 17 -3.54 10.72 -6.63
C PHE A 17 -4.54 9.61 -6.29
N LEU A 18 -4.54 9.10 -5.06
CA LEU A 18 -5.46 8.04 -4.64
C LEU A 18 -6.92 8.49 -4.72
N GLY A 19 -7.17 9.76 -4.39
CA GLY A 19 -8.51 10.37 -4.49
C GLY A 19 -8.98 10.52 -5.93
N SER A 20 -8.12 11.02 -6.83
CA SER A 20 -8.47 11.11 -8.27
C SER A 20 -8.74 9.73 -8.85
N PHE A 21 -8.00 8.74 -8.38
CA PHE A 21 -8.17 7.36 -8.78
C PHE A 21 -9.50 6.75 -8.32
N LEU A 22 -9.89 7.01 -7.07
CA LEU A 22 -11.20 6.63 -6.56
C LEU A 22 -12.33 7.30 -7.35
N ILE A 23 -12.24 8.62 -7.58
CA ILE A 23 -13.24 9.38 -8.35
C ILE A 23 -13.34 8.82 -9.77
N PHE A 24 -12.21 8.58 -10.40
CA PHE A 24 -12.16 8.00 -11.74
C PHE A 24 -12.82 6.61 -11.78
N GLY A 25 -12.51 5.74 -10.82
CA GLY A 25 -13.10 4.41 -10.70
C GLY A 25 -14.62 4.44 -10.53
N LEU A 26 -15.13 5.37 -9.74
CA LEU A 26 -16.57 5.53 -9.52
C LEU A 26 -17.29 6.12 -10.75
N CYS A 27 -16.72 7.18 -11.36
CA CYS A 27 -17.40 7.90 -12.43
C CYS A 27 -17.28 7.20 -13.79
N PHE A 28 -16.11 6.67 -14.13
CA PHE A 28 -15.82 6.14 -15.46
C PHE A 28 -15.79 4.62 -15.53
N LEU A 29 -15.22 3.95 -14.52
CA LEU A 29 -15.14 2.49 -14.47
C LEU A 29 -16.37 1.85 -13.81
N LYS A 30 -17.31 2.67 -13.30
CA LYS A 30 -18.55 2.23 -12.66
C LYS A 30 -18.33 1.19 -11.56
N TRP A 31 -17.32 1.42 -10.73
CA TRP A 31 -17.06 0.53 -9.61
C TRP A 31 -18.26 0.42 -8.69
N GLN A 32 -18.60 -0.79 -8.32
CA GLN A 32 -19.72 -1.08 -7.41
C GLN A 32 -19.29 -0.88 -5.95
N ILE A 33 -18.88 0.35 -5.60
CA ILE A 33 -18.58 0.73 -4.23
C ILE A 33 -19.66 1.71 -3.79
N SER A 34 -20.44 1.35 -2.76
CA SER A 34 -21.47 2.24 -2.27
C SER A 34 -20.87 3.47 -1.57
N VAL A 35 -21.49 4.63 -1.76
CA VAL A 35 -21.12 5.86 -1.06
C VAL A 35 -21.17 5.67 0.46
N GLN A 36 -22.12 4.88 0.95
CA GLN A 36 -22.23 4.52 2.35
C GLN A 36 -20.95 3.87 2.90
N ILE A 37 -20.38 2.90 2.20
CA ILE A 37 -19.13 2.24 2.60
C ILE A 37 -17.97 3.24 2.61
N ILE A 38 -17.87 4.11 1.61
CA ILE A 38 -16.86 5.16 1.57
C ILE A 38 -16.96 6.04 2.82
N LEU A 39 -18.16 6.51 3.15
CA LEU A 39 -18.40 7.34 4.33
C LEU A 39 -18.06 6.61 5.63
N VAL A 40 -18.47 5.35 5.77
CA VAL A 40 -18.16 4.52 6.94
C VAL A 40 -16.65 4.38 7.14
N VAL A 41 -15.92 4.04 6.10
CA VAL A 41 -14.45 3.90 6.18
C VAL A 41 -13.79 5.21 6.58
N PHE A 42 -14.13 6.33 5.92
CA PHE A 42 -13.54 7.63 6.25
C PHE A 42 -13.90 8.10 7.65
N LEU A 43 -15.16 7.92 8.08
CA LEU A 43 -15.57 8.27 9.43
C LEU A 43 -14.81 7.43 10.46
N THR A 44 -14.67 6.12 10.23
CA THR A 44 -13.96 5.22 11.14
C THR A 44 -12.47 5.58 11.25
N VAL A 45 -11.77 5.78 10.14
CA VAL A 45 -10.35 6.13 10.21
C VAL A 45 -10.13 7.52 10.79
N ALA A 46 -11.04 8.48 10.53
CA ALA A 46 -10.95 9.83 11.08
C ALA A 46 -11.20 9.84 12.59
N THR A 47 -12.22 9.15 13.07
CA THR A 47 -12.53 9.06 14.52
C THR A 47 -11.43 8.33 15.26
N THR A 48 -10.95 7.19 14.76
CA THR A 48 -9.83 6.45 15.37
C THR A 48 -8.55 7.31 15.42
N GLN A 49 -8.26 8.06 14.36
CA GLN A 49 -7.12 8.96 14.32
C GLN A 49 -7.30 10.15 15.27
N ALA A 50 -8.50 10.72 15.38
CA ALA A 50 -8.79 11.81 16.31
C ALA A 50 -8.59 11.37 17.78
N LEU A 51 -9.07 10.20 18.14
CA LEU A 51 -8.83 9.60 19.45
C LEU A 51 -7.33 9.41 19.72
N ALA A 52 -6.58 8.94 18.72
CA ALA A 52 -5.12 8.81 18.85
C ALA A 52 -4.42 10.18 19.00
N ILE A 53 -4.86 11.22 18.27
CA ILE A 53 -4.33 12.58 18.41
C ILE A 53 -4.51 13.09 19.84
N ILE A 54 -5.70 12.92 20.42
CA ILE A 54 -6.02 13.33 21.78
C ILE A 54 -5.17 12.53 22.78
N LYS A 55 -5.19 11.21 22.70
CA LYS A 55 -4.51 10.31 23.64
C LYS A 55 -2.98 10.47 23.65
N PHE A 56 -2.37 10.58 22.47
CA PHE A 56 -0.92 10.62 22.29
C PHE A 56 -0.37 12.03 22.02
N LYS A 57 -1.21 13.09 22.14
CA LYS A 57 -0.85 14.51 21.91
C LYS A 57 -0.10 14.72 20.59
N LEU A 58 -0.64 14.16 19.51
CA LEU A 58 -0.01 14.21 18.18
C LEU A 58 -0.29 15.54 17.47
N ALA A 59 0.53 15.88 16.49
CA ALA A 59 0.25 17.01 15.60
C ALA A 59 -0.98 16.72 14.73
N TYR A 60 -1.87 17.72 14.55
CA TYR A 60 -3.08 17.62 13.72
C TYR A 60 -2.79 17.17 12.28
N GLN A 61 -1.62 17.48 11.74
CA GLN A 61 -1.18 17.04 10.42
C GLN A 61 -1.11 15.51 10.26
N SER A 62 -1.18 14.75 11.37
CA SER A 62 -1.25 13.29 11.33
C SER A 62 -2.55 12.76 10.71
N ILE A 63 -3.61 13.61 10.61
CA ILE A 63 -4.87 13.27 9.94
C ILE A 63 -4.66 12.91 8.46
N LEU A 64 -3.68 13.51 7.78
CA LEU A 64 -3.35 13.21 6.39
C LEU A 64 -3.01 11.73 6.20
N SER A 65 -2.32 11.14 7.18
CA SER A 65 -2.02 9.70 7.15
C SER A 65 -3.26 8.82 7.32
N ALA A 66 -4.29 9.28 8.03
CA ALA A 66 -5.56 8.56 8.14
C ALA A 66 -6.35 8.63 6.83
N ILE A 67 -6.37 9.79 6.17
CA ILE A 67 -7.01 9.95 4.85
C ILE A 67 -6.38 8.98 3.83
N ILE A 68 -5.04 8.89 3.78
CA ILE A 68 -4.34 7.94 2.91
C ILE A 68 -4.74 6.51 3.24
N SER A 69 -4.83 6.16 4.54
CA SER A 69 -5.26 4.82 4.95
C SER A 69 -6.71 4.54 4.55
N GLY A 70 -7.62 5.51 4.69
CA GLY A 70 -9.01 5.39 4.25
C GLY A 70 -9.13 5.17 2.75
N LEU A 71 -8.41 5.96 1.94
CA LEU A 71 -8.35 5.77 0.49
C LEU A 71 -7.84 4.38 0.12
N GLY A 72 -6.74 3.92 0.75
CA GLY A 72 -6.21 2.59 0.51
C GLY A 72 -7.19 1.47 0.84
N LEU A 73 -7.91 1.58 1.97
CA LEU A 73 -8.96 0.61 2.34
C LEU A 73 -10.09 0.58 1.32
N VAL A 74 -10.66 1.75 0.94
CA VAL A 74 -11.75 1.83 -0.04
C VAL A 74 -11.34 1.25 -1.40
N LEU A 75 -10.09 1.44 -1.80
CA LEU A 75 -9.58 0.94 -3.08
C LEU A 75 -9.35 -0.57 -3.08
N LEU A 76 -8.86 -1.14 -1.98
CA LEU A 76 -8.35 -2.51 -1.93
C LEU A 76 -9.24 -3.51 -1.19
N LEU A 77 -9.90 -3.09 -0.12
CA LEU A 77 -10.74 -3.96 0.68
C LEU A 77 -12.12 -4.13 0.06
N ARG A 78 -12.61 -5.36 0.04
CA ARG A 78 -14.01 -5.71 -0.20
C ARG A 78 -14.49 -6.61 0.93
N ALA A 79 -15.73 -6.41 1.35
CA ALA A 79 -16.41 -7.21 2.35
C ALA A 79 -17.92 -7.12 2.11
N ASN A 80 -18.69 -8.08 2.62
CA ASN A 80 -20.13 -8.05 2.53
C ASN A 80 -20.73 -7.20 3.67
N GLU A 81 -20.12 -7.28 4.86
CA GLU A 81 -20.63 -6.63 6.07
C GLU A 81 -19.99 -5.25 6.32
N THR A 82 -20.80 -4.28 6.69
CA THR A 82 -20.33 -2.94 7.08
C THR A 82 -19.43 -2.98 8.31
N SER A 83 -19.70 -3.89 9.24
CA SER A 83 -18.90 -4.13 10.44
C SER A 83 -17.44 -4.48 10.13
N THR A 84 -17.22 -5.22 9.08
CA THR A 84 -15.87 -5.60 8.60
C THR A 84 -15.08 -4.38 8.12
N TYR A 85 -15.72 -3.42 7.43
CA TYR A 85 -15.09 -2.16 7.05
C TYR A 85 -14.74 -1.29 8.28
N ILE A 86 -15.60 -1.27 9.29
CA ILE A 86 -15.32 -0.56 10.56
C ILE A 86 -14.12 -1.21 11.25
N LEU A 87 -14.12 -2.53 11.38
CA LEU A 87 -13.01 -3.26 11.97
C LEU A 87 -11.68 -2.98 11.24
N ALA A 88 -11.67 -3.10 9.91
CA ALA A 88 -10.50 -2.82 9.09
C ALA A 88 -10.02 -1.36 9.23
N GLY A 89 -10.97 -0.40 9.32
CA GLY A 89 -10.68 1.01 9.56
C GLY A 89 -9.97 1.24 10.89
N VAL A 90 -10.46 0.68 11.98
CA VAL A 90 -9.82 0.75 13.30
C VAL A 90 -8.45 0.09 13.27
N LEU A 91 -8.36 -1.12 12.71
CA LEU A 91 -7.12 -1.89 12.61
C LEU A 91 -6.07 -1.26 11.69
N SER A 92 -6.48 -0.41 10.74
CA SER A 92 -5.52 0.33 9.92
C SER A 92 -4.90 1.53 10.66
N ILE A 93 -5.52 2.01 11.73
CA ILE A 93 -5.04 3.20 12.45
C ILE A 93 -4.43 2.86 13.81
N ALA A 94 -5.10 2.05 14.64
CA ALA A 94 -4.68 1.76 16.00
C ALA A 94 -3.25 1.17 16.10
N PRO A 95 -2.84 0.21 15.25
CA PRO A 95 -1.50 -0.39 15.32
C PRO A 95 -0.35 0.60 15.05
N LYS A 96 -0.60 1.70 14.34
CA LYS A 96 0.42 2.76 14.16
C LYS A 96 0.93 3.31 15.49
N PHE A 97 0.12 3.22 16.53
CA PHE A 97 0.41 3.78 17.85
C PHE A 97 0.70 2.71 18.89
N LEU A 98 0.11 1.52 18.75
CA LEU A 98 0.22 0.40 19.68
C LEU A 98 1.39 -0.52 19.34
N ILE A 99 1.64 -0.78 18.05
CA ILE A 99 2.66 -1.72 17.60
C ILE A 99 3.83 -0.95 16.98
N ARG A 100 4.75 -0.51 17.85
CA ARG A 100 5.89 0.33 17.47
C ARG A 100 7.21 -0.23 18.00
N TYR A 101 8.26 -0.02 17.22
CA TYR A 101 9.63 -0.29 17.64
C TYR A 101 10.52 0.91 17.32
N LYS A 102 11.26 1.43 18.32
CA LYS A 102 12.15 2.61 18.19
C LYS A 102 11.50 3.79 17.44
N GLY A 103 10.21 4.06 17.71
CA GLY A 103 9.47 5.17 17.12
C GLY A 103 8.87 4.93 15.72
N LYS A 104 9.13 3.79 15.09
CA LYS A 104 8.50 3.36 13.83
C LYS A 104 7.36 2.38 14.10
N HIS A 105 6.26 2.48 13.36
CA HIS A 105 5.29 1.39 13.29
C HIS A 105 5.85 0.28 12.40
N ILE A 106 5.54 -0.95 12.76
CA ILE A 106 6.12 -2.14 12.11
C ILE A 106 5.40 -2.46 10.80
N PHE A 107 4.08 -2.40 10.81
CA PHE A 107 3.24 -2.80 9.68
C PHE A 107 2.80 -1.60 8.84
N ASN A 108 2.67 -1.81 7.54
CA ASN A 108 1.91 -0.86 6.72
C ASN A 108 0.45 -0.83 7.21
N PRO A 109 -0.09 0.36 7.50
CA PRO A 109 -1.38 0.49 8.17
C PRO A 109 -2.54 -0.15 7.42
N VAL A 110 -2.63 0.12 6.11
CA VAL A 110 -3.70 -0.41 5.25
C VAL A 110 -3.57 -1.93 5.16
N ASN A 111 -2.36 -2.42 4.91
CA ASN A 111 -2.11 -3.84 4.80
C ASN A 111 -2.48 -4.59 6.09
N PHE A 112 -2.09 -4.04 7.25
CA PHE A 112 -2.47 -4.62 8.54
C PHE A 112 -3.98 -4.69 8.72
N GLY A 113 -4.68 -3.57 8.43
CA GLY A 113 -6.14 -3.51 8.56
C GLY A 113 -6.84 -4.54 7.66
N ILE A 114 -6.40 -4.69 6.41
CA ILE A 114 -6.97 -5.65 5.47
C ILE A 114 -6.70 -7.09 5.91
N ILE A 115 -5.44 -7.46 6.15
CA ILE A 115 -5.08 -8.85 6.47
C ILE A 115 -5.72 -9.31 7.78
N VAL A 116 -5.71 -8.47 8.81
CA VAL A 116 -6.32 -8.85 10.09
C VAL A 116 -7.84 -8.91 9.99
N ALA A 117 -8.48 -8.04 9.19
CA ALA A 117 -9.91 -8.15 8.92
C ALA A 117 -10.24 -9.48 8.22
N ILE A 118 -9.47 -9.89 7.20
CA ILE A 118 -9.64 -11.19 6.53
C ILE A 118 -9.51 -12.34 7.54
N LEU A 119 -8.50 -12.29 8.42
CA LEU A 119 -8.24 -13.37 9.39
C LEU A 119 -9.32 -13.50 10.49
N ILE A 120 -9.99 -12.39 10.84
CA ILE A 120 -10.95 -12.38 11.95
C ILE A 120 -12.38 -12.62 11.48
N THR A 121 -12.74 -12.11 10.29
CA THR A 121 -14.16 -12.05 9.90
C THR A 121 -14.56 -13.11 8.86
N ASP A 122 -13.60 -13.71 8.15
CA ASP A 122 -13.83 -14.57 6.97
C ASP A 122 -14.76 -13.96 5.91
N ASP A 123 -15.07 -12.66 6.05
CA ASP A 123 -16.00 -11.88 5.22
C ASP A 123 -15.27 -10.97 4.22
N ALA A 124 -13.98 -10.74 4.43
CA ALA A 124 -13.20 -9.77 3.69
C ALA A 124 -12.29 -10.41 2.65
N TRP A 125 -12.04 -9.69 1.55
CA TRP A 125 -11.03 -10.07 0.55
C TRP A 125 -10.37 -8.84 -0.09
N ILE A 126 -9.23 -9.07 -0.73
CA ILE A 126 -8.53 -8.03 -1.47
C ILE A 126 -9.10 -7.96 -2.88
N SER A 127 -9.57 -6.79 -3.28
CA SER A 127 -10.03 -6.57 -4.66
C SER A 127 -8.88 -6.79 -5.64
N PRO A 128 -9.04 -7.67 -6.65
CA PRO A 128 -8.00 -7.85 -7.68
C PRO A 128 -7.79 -6.63 -8.58
N GLY A 129 -8.63 -5.63 -8.41
CA GLY A 129 -8.62 -4.41 -9.18
C GLY A 129 -9.56 -4.48 -10.39
N GLN A 130 -10.67 -3.78 -10.30
CA GLN A 130 -11.63 -3.62 -11.41
C GLN A 130 -11.21 -2.46 -12.34
N TRP A 131 -9.93 -2.40 -12.69
CA TRP A 131 -9.28 -1.19 -13.20
C TRP A 131 -9.39 -1.03 -14.72
N GLY A 132 -10.05 -1.95 -15.40
CA GLY A 132 -10.13 -1.96 -16.85
C GLY A 132 -8.77 -2.29 -17.50
N SER A 133 -8.81 -2.73 -18.73
CA SER A 133 -7.62 -3.14 -19.51
C SER A 133 -7.02 -2.01 -20.35
N THR A 134 -7.41 -0.76 -20.14
CA THR A 134 -6.99 0.34 -21.02
C THR A 134 -5.60 0.84 -20.63
N SER A 135 -4.64 0.63 -21.50
CA SER A 135 -3.21 1.00 -21.33
C SER A 135 -2.99 2.46 -20.90
N THR A 136 -3.87 3.36 -21.28
CA THR A 136 -3.81 4.79 -20.95
C THR A 136 -3.89 5.04 -19.44
N TYR A 137 -4.69 4.25 -18.72
CA TYR A 137 -4.83 4.40 -17.26
C TYR A 137 -3.60 3.90 -16.52
N LEU A 138 -2.99 2.83 -17.02
CA LEU A 138 -1.76 2.27 -16.47
C LEU A 138 -0.59 3.25 -16.61
N LEU A 139 -0.50 3.93 -17.74
CA LEU A 139 0.47 5.00 -17.96
C LEU A 139 0.24 6.16 -16.97
N GLY A 140 -1.01 6.58 -16.77
CA GLY A 140 -1.34 7.61 -15.78
C GLY A 140 -0.91 7.21 -14.36
N ILE A 141 -1.23 5.99 -13.92
CA ILE A 141 -0.81 5.45 -12.62
C ILE A 141 0.72 5.44 -12.53
N GLY A 142 1.41 4.94 -13.54
CA GLY A 142 2.87 4.87 -13.56
C GLY A 142 3.52 6.26 -13.42
N ILE A 143 3.08 7.24 -14.19
CA ILE A 143 3.63 8.60 -14.18
C ILE A 143 3.40 9.29 -12.83
N PHE A 144 2.17 9.25 -12.30
CA PHE A 144 1.85 9.86 -11.01
C PHE A 144 2.56 9.17 -9.84
N SER A 145 2.63 7.83 -9.88
CA SER A 145 3.37 7.06 -8.87
C SER A 145 4.85 7.41 -8.89
N TRP A 146 5.45 7.53 -10.07
CA TRP A 146 6.82 7.98 -10.24
C TRP A 146 7.07 9.34 -9.58
N LEU A 147 6.19 10.31 -9.82
CA LEU A 147 6.30 11.66 -9.21
C LEU A 147 6.21 11.62 -7.68
N VAL A 148 5.33 10.81 -7.11
CA VAL A 148 5.21 10.66 -5.64
C VAL A 148 6.44 9.97 -5.07
N LEU A 149 6.86 8.86 -5.67
CA LEU A 149 7.96 8.03 -5.16
C LEU A 149 9.33 8.71 -5.24
N THR A 150 9.57 9.52 -6.26
CA THR A 150 10.79 10.32 -6.37
C THR A 150 10.88 11.34 -5.23
N LYS A 151 9.75 11.99 -4.87
CA LYS A 151 9.70 12.92 -3.73
C LYS A 151 9.90 12.24 -2.38
N VAL A 152 9.44 11.01 -2.22
CA VAL A 152 9.58 10.24 -0.97
C VAL A 152 10.90 9.47 -0.91
N LYS A 153 11.70 9.47 -1.98
CA LYS A 153 12.96 8.70 -2.12
C LYS A 153 12.78 7.18 -1.88
N GLN A 154 11.63 6.65 -2.27
CA GLN A 154 11.27 5.24 -2.09
C GLN A 154 11.07 4.48 -3.41
N LEU A 155 11.43 5.11 -4.53
CA LEU A 155 11.28 4.53 -5.88
C LEU A 155 11.95 3.16 -6.00
N ILE A 156 13.09 2.97 -5.34
CA ILE A 156 13.88 1.73 -5.36
C ILE A 156 13.04 0.53 -4.93
N ASN A 157 12.26 0.64 -3.87
CA ASN A 157 11.46 -0.48 -3.38
C ASN A 157 10.47 -0.98 -4.43
N GLY A 158 9.71 -0.04 -5.04
CA GLY A 158 8.75 -0.38 -6.08
C GLY A 158 9.41 -0.96 -7.34
N LEU A 159 10.55 -0.38 -7.76
CA LEU A 159 11.28 -0.85 -8.94
C LEU A 159 11.88 -2.25 -8.72
N PHE A 160 12.51 -2.50 -7.57
CA PHE A 160 13.07 -3.83 -7.28
C PHE A 160 11.99 -4.87 -7.09
N PHE A 161 10.88 -4.53 -6.45
CA PHE A 161 9.74 -5.45 -6.33
C PHE A 161 9.16 -5.80 -7.71
N LEU A 162 8.74 -4.79 -8.49
CA LEU A 162 8.15 -5.01 -9.81
C LEU A 162 9.13 -5.65 -10.80
N GLY A 163 10.38 -5.21 -10.81
CA GLY A 163 11.41 -5.74 -11.71
C GLY A 163 11.71 -7.20 -11.41
N THR A 164 11.90 -7.56 -10.13
CA THR A 164 12.11 -8.95 -9.73
C THR A 164 10.89 -9.82 -10.07
N LEU A 165 9.69 -9.34 -9.75
CA LEU A 165 8.46 -10.07 -10.06
C LEU A 165 8.30 -10.25 -11.58
N PHE A 166 8.56 -9.20 -12.38
CA PHE A 166 8.46 -9.26 -13.84
C PHE A 166 9.44 -10.28 -14.44
N ILE A 167 10.68 -10.31 -13.97
CA ILE A 167 11.68 -11.27 -14.42
C ILE A 167 11.22 -12.70 -14.09
N LEU A 168 10.77 -12.95 -12.85
CA LEU A 168 10.33 -14.28 -12.43
C LEU A 168 9.08 -14.75 -13.20
N GLU A 169 8.08 -13.88 -13.38
CA GLU A 169 6.88 -14.18 -14.16
C GLU A 169 7.22 -14.45 -15.63
N THR A 170 8.11 -13.66 -16.22
CA THR A 170 8.56 -13.87 -17.60
C THR A 170 9.30 -15.20 -17.74
N CYS A 171 10.22 -15.50 -16.82
CA CYS A 171 10.93 -16.78 -16.83
C CYS A 171 9.99 -17.96 -16.68
N TYR A 172 9.02 -17.87 -15.80
CA TYR A 172 8.09 -18.96 -15.54
C TYR A 172 7.02 -19.11 -16.64
N LEU A 173 6.29 -18.04 -16.95
CA LEU A 173 5.17 -18.11 -17.89
C LEU A 173 5.65 -18.23 -19.35
N ASN A 174 6.59 -17.37 -19.75
CA ASN A 174 6.99 -17.29 -21.16
C ASN A 174 8.05 -18.33 -21.54
N PHE A 175 9.11 -18.52 -20.71
CA PHE A 175 10.18 -19.45 -21.05
C PHE A 175 9.92 -20.90 -20.58
N TYR A 176 9.27 -21.10 -19.42
CA TYR A 176 9.03 -22.46 -18.92
C TYR A 176 7.68 -23.04 -19.37
N LEU A 177 6.59 -22.27 -19.30
CA LEU A 177 5.26 -22.70 -19.74
C LEU A 177 4.98 -22.40 -21.22
N GLU A 178 5.89 -21.67 -21.89
CA GLU A 178 5.76 -21.28 -23.31
C GLU A 178 4.49 -20.45 -23.61
N TRP A 179 3.97 -19.73 -22.61
CA TRP A 179 2.81 -18.87 -22.77
C TRP A 179 3.19 -17.55 -23.47
N PRO A 180 2.29 -16.96 -24.27
CA PRO A 180 2.52 -15.65 -24.88
C PRO A 180 2.85 -14.59 -23.83
N ILE A 181 3.78 -13.69 -24.15
CA ILE A 181 4.23 -12.62 -23.26
C ILE A 181 3.10 -11.69 -22.81
N ASP A 182 2.00 -11.62 -23.55
CA ASP A 182 0.81 -10.84 -23.22
C ASP A 182 0.20 -11.24 -21.87
N PHE A 183 0.31 -12.51 -21.47
CA PHE A 183 -0.14 -12.97 -20.16
C PHE A 183 0.66 -12.33 -19.02
N VAL A 184 1.98 -12.16 -19.20
CA VAL A 184 2.82 -11.45 -18.23
C VAL A 184 2.37 -10.00 -18.14
N PHE A 185 2.24 -9.29 -19.25
CA PHE A 185 1.77 -7.92 -19.25
C PHE A 185 0.39 -7.78 -18.62
N HIS A 186 -0.53 -8.70 -18.88
CA HIS A 186 -1.85 -8.67 -18.28
C HIS A 186 -1.80 -8.78 -16.75
N LYS A 187 -0.95 -9.61 -16.16
CA LYS A 187 -0.75 -9.68 -14.70
C LYS A 187 -0.30 -8.34 -14.12
N PHE A 188 0.60 -7.63 -14.81
CA PHE A 188 1.10 -6.32 -14.39
C PHE A 188 0.12 -5.18 -14.62
N THR A 189 -1.01 -5.41 -15.28
CA THR A 189 -2.11 -4.45 -15.37
C THR A 189 -3.07 -4.52 -14.15
N SER A 190 -2.85 -5.42 -13.21
CA SER A 190 -3.65 -5.51 -11.98
C SER A 190 -3.50 -4.26 -11.13
N GLY A 191 -4.60 -3.57 -10.86
CA GLY A 191 -4.58 -2.36 -10.05
C GLY A 191 -4.17 -2.61 -8.60
N SER A 192 -4.52 -3.74 -8.02
CA SER A 192 -4.09 -4.11 -6.67
C SER A 192 -2.58 -4.30 -6.59
N LEU A 193 -1.97 -4.94 -7.60
CA LEU A 193 -0.52 -5.11 -7.69
C LEU A 193 0.19 -3.74 -7.82
N LEU A 194 -0.34 -2.85 -8.65
CA LEU A 194 0.23 -1.50 -8.84
C LEU A 194 0.11 -0.65 -7.57
N LEU A 195 -1.07 -0.66 -6.91
CA LEU A 195 -1.24 0.03 -5.62
C LEU A 195 -0.31 -0.52 -4.54
N PHE A 196 -0.18 -1.84 -4.46
CA PHE A 196 0.77 -2.49 -3.56
C PHE A 196 2.20 -2.00 -3.84
N SER A 197 2.62 -2.04 -5.09
CA SER A 197 3.99 -1.74 -5.53
C SER A 197 4.36 -0.27 -5.34
N PHE A 198 3.40 0.64 -5.47
CA PHE A 198 3.68 2.08 -5.40
C PHE A 198 3.33 2.72 -4.06
N PHE A 199 2.44 2.13 -3.25
CA PHE A 199 1.96 2.76 -2.02
C PHE A 199 2.11 1.94 -0.76
N MET A 200 2.22 0.62 -0.85
CA MET A 200 2.37 -0.22 0.34
C MET A 200 3.82 -0.61 0.62
N ILE A 201 4.48 -1.25 -0.36
CA ILE A 201 5.88 -1.68 -0.21
C ILE A 201 6.85 -0.49 -0.18
N THR A 202 6.39 0.69 -0.56
CA THR A 202 7.17 1.94 -0.58
C THR A 202 6.92 2.83 0.64
N ASP A 203 6.19 2.37 1.66
CA ASP A 203 6.00 3.14 2.89
C ASP A 203 7.33 3.29 3.64
N PRO A 204 7.89 4.54 3.74
CA PRO A 204 9.21 4.75 4.31
C PRO A 204 9.31 4.44 5.80
N ARG A 205 8.17 4.28 6.48
CA ARG A 205 8.13 3.95 7.91
C ARG A 205 8.13 2.47 8.19
N THR A 206 7.80 1.62 7.22
CA THR A 206 7.69 0.17 7.39
C THR A 206 8.77 -0.61 6.67
N THR A 207 9.53 0.06 5.79
CA THR A 207 10.63 -0.53 5.03
C THR A 207 11.98 -0.33 5.71
N PRO A 208 13.00 -1.14 5.40
CA PRO A 208 14.37 -0.96 5.89
C PRO A 208 14.92 0.44 5.55
N LYS A 209 15.82 0.95 6.38
CA LYS A 209 16.35 2.33 6.22
C LYS A 209 17.44 2.43 5.16
N HIS A 210 18.31 1.43 5.08
CA HIS A 210 19.45 1.43 4.16
C HIS A 210 19.01 1.05 2.74
N ILE A 211 19.56 1.73 1.72
CA ILE A 211 19.12 1.60 0.32
C ILE A 211 19.33 0.18 -0.24
N THR A 212 20.49 -0.43 0.03
CA THR A 212 20.79 -1.79 -0.43
C THR A 212 19.88 -2.82 0.24
N THR A 213 19.68 -2.68 1.56
CA THR A 213 18.78 -3.57 2.30
C THR A 213 17.33 -3.44 1.85
N ARG A 214 16.89 -2.25 1.43
CA ARG A 214 15.57 -2.04 0.81
C ARG A 214 15.42 -2.80 -0.50
N ALA A 215 16.43 -2.73 -1.38
CA ALA A 215 16.41 -3.43 -2.64
C ALA A 215 16.32 -4.95 -2.43
N ILE A 216 17.17 -5.51 -1.58
CA ILE A 216 17.16 -6.94 -1.24
C ILE A 216 15.84 -7.34 -0.61
N TRP A 217 15.33 -6.54 0.32
CA TRP A 217 14.04 -6.80 1.00
C TRP A 217 12.88 -6.78 0.02
N ALA A 218 12.83 -5.81 -0.89
CA ALA A 218 11.78 -5.72 -1.90
C ALA A 218 11.83 -6.90 -2.89
N SER A 219 13.04 -7.30 -3.32
CA SER A 219 13.24 -8.48 -4.16
C SER A 219 12.84 -9.77 -3.45
N LEU A 220 13.13 -9.89 -2.15
CA LEU A 220 12.71 -11.05 -1.34
C LEU A 220 11.18 -11.13 -1.23
N VAL A 221 10.51 -9.99 -0.99
CA VAL A 221 9.04 -9.93 -1.00
C VAL A 221 8.50 -10.38 -2.36
N ALA A 222 9.10 -9.93 -3.47
CA ALA A 222 8.69 -10.32 -4.81
C ALA A 222 8.88 -11.82 -5.07
N LEU A 223 10.02 -12.39 -4.68
CA LEU A 223 10.34 -13.82 -4.85
C LEU A 223 9.35 -14.71 -4.10
N ILE A 224 9.08 -14.41 -2.84
CA ILE A 224 8.12 -15.19 -2.04
C ILE A 224 6.69 -15.00 -2.57
N SER A 225 6.34 -13.78 -2.97
CA SER A 225 5.03 -13.50 -3.56
C SER A 225 4.83 -14.28 -4.87
N PHE A 226 5.83 -14.30 -5.75
CA PHE A 226 5.82 -15.09 -6.97
C PHE A 226 5.57 -16.57 -6.67
N TYR A 227 6.34 -17.14 -5.74
CA TYR A 227 6.18 -18.54 -5.38
C TYR A 227 4.75 -18.87 -4.91
N ILE A 228 4.19 -18.04 -4.05
CA ILE A 228 2.83 -18.25 -3.52
C ILE A 228 1.78 -18.01 -4.62
N MET A 229 1.97 -17.01 -5.50
CA MET A 229 1.05 -16.73 -6.60
C MET A 229 0.98 -17.86 -7.60
N GLU A 230 2.12 -18.39 -8.01
CA GLU A 230 2.19 -19.38 -9.10
C GLU A 230 1.96 -20.83 -8.64
N PHE A 231 2.43 -21.18 -7.45
CA PHE A 231 2.34 -22.56 -6.95
C PHE A 231 1.20 -22.80 -5.95
N HIS A 232 0.68 -21.74 -5.31
CA HIS A 232 -0.47 -21.83 -4.40
C HIS A 232 -1.69 -21.04 -4.89
N TYR A 233 -1.62 -20.45 -6.09
CA TYR A 233 -2.72 -19.75 -6.76
C TYR A 233 -3.36 -18.62 -5.92
N LEU A 234 -2.59 -17.95 -5.07
CA LEU A 234 -3.05 -16.87 -4.23
C LEU A 234 -2.66 -15.51 -4.81
N ALA A 235 -3.52 -14.91 -5.62
CA ALA A 235 -3.27 -13.61 -6.28
C ALA A 235 -2.98 -12.47 -5.28
N SER A 236 -3.46 -12.56 -4.05
CA SER A 236 -3.21 -11.58 -2.98
C SER A 236 -1.91 -11.81 -2.20
N ALA A 237 -1.07 -12.76 -2.62
CA ALA A 237 0.18 -13.11 -1.95
C ALA A 237 1.09 -11.94 -1.58
N PRO A 238 1.29 -10.89 -2.41
CA PRO A 238 2.12 -9.75 -2.02
C PRO A 238 1.71 -9.10 -0.69
N PHE A 239 0.42 -9.00 -0.43
CA PHE A 239 -0.11 -8.42 0.81
C PHE A 239 0.18 -9.30 2.03
N TRP A 240 0.00 -10.61 1.89
CA TRP A 240 0.31 -11.59 2.94
C TRP A 240 1.80 -11.63 3.25
N VAL A 241 2.63 -11.66 2.22
CA VAL A 241 4.09 -11.68 2.35
C VAL A 241 4.57 -10.41 3.04
N LEU A 242 4.07 -9.24 2.63
CA LEU A 242 4.41 -7.97 3.28
C LEU A 242 4.02 -7.97 4.76
N PHE A 243 2.83 -8.49 5.09
CA PHE A 243 2.38 -8.61 6.47
C PHE A 243 3.32 -9.49 7.29
N CYS A 244 3.64 -10.69 6.80
CA CYS A 244 4.49 -11.66 7.51
C CYS A 244 5.96 -11.19 7.64
N ILE A 245 6.51 -10.50 6.65
CA ILE A 245 7.91 -10.05 6.65
C ILE A 245 8.09 -8.73 7.41
N SER A 246 7.06 -7.89 7.52
CA SER A 246 7.16 -6.59 8.19
C SER A 246 7.80 -6.63 9.59
N PRO A 247 7.54 -7.62 10.46
CA PRO A 247 8.19 -7.73 11.77
C PRO A 247 9.70 -7.91 11.72
N LEU A 248 10.27 -8.37 10.60
CA LEU A 248 11.72 -8.51 10.44
C LEU A 248 12.42 -7.18 10.15
N THR A 249 11.68 -6.15 9.70
CA THR A 249 12.26 -4.84 9.36
C THR A 249 13.02 -4.18 10.52
N PRO A 250 12.51 -4.15 11.78
CA PRO A 250 13.26 -3.63 12.91
C PRO A 250 14.57 -4.37 13.19
N PHE A 251 14.59 -5.67 12.96
CA PHE A 251 15.78 -6.50 13.13
C PHE A 251 16.82 -6.17 12.04
N ILE A 252 16.40 -6.07 10.79
CA ILE A 252 17.25 -5.66 9.66
C ILE A 252 17.83 -4.26 9.92
N ASP A 253 17.01 -3.31 10.40
CA ASP A 253 17.46 -1.95 10.76
C ASP A 253 18.45 -1.92 11.94
N SER A 254 18.53 -2.96 12.77
CA SER A 254 19.52 -3.05 13.84
C SER A 254 20.91 -3.43 13.35
N ILE A 255 20.98 -4.18 12.25
CA ILE A 255 22.24 -4.60 11.61
C ILE A 255 22.82 -3.46 10.75
N HIS A 256 21.96 -2.80 9.96
CA HIS A 256 22.35 -1.69 9.09
C HIS A 256 21.68 -0.38 9.52
N THR A 257 22.40 0.40 10.33
CA THR A 257 21.87 1.66 10.88
C THR A 257 21.89 2.77 9.82
N ALA A 258 20.74 3.44 9.63
CA ALA A 258 20.60 4.65 8.83
C ALA A 258 19.63 5.63 9.50
N LYS A 259 19.63 6.89 9.07
CA LYS A 259 18.76 7.94 9.65
C LYS A 259 17.28 7.59 9.48
N ASN A 260 16.49 7.86 10.51
CA ASN A 260 15.03 7.70 10.45
C ASN A 260 14.43 8.67 9.41
N PHE A 261 13.47 8.18 8.64
CA PHE A 261 12.69 9.01 7.73
C PHE A 261 11.84 10.02 8.53
N ASN A 262 11.86 11.28 8.12
CA ASN A 262 11.01 12.34 8.70
C ASN A 262 10.36 13.14 7.57
N TRP A 263 9.04 13.26 7.60
CA TRP A 263 8.26 14.02 6.62
C TRP A 263 8.64 15.50 6.52
N LYS A 264 9.21 16.07 7.59
CA LYS A 264 9.56 17.50 7.69
C LYS A 264 10.97 17.85 7.22
N THR A 265 11.89 16.90 7.14
CA THR A 265 13.33 17.15 6.92
C THR A 265 13.88 16.67 5.60
N ASN A 266 13.06 16.10 4.74
CA ASN A 266 13.49 15.58 3.44
C ASN A 266 13.31 16.57 2.27
N ASN A 267 13.45 17.86 2.58
CA ASN A 267 13.56 18.93 1.57
C ASN A 267 15.02 19.25 1.30
#